data_5ff15f1348be4efdda4cb81205c7e911
#
_entry.id   5ff15f1348be4efdda4cb81205c7e911
#
_cell.length_a   1.000
_cell.length_b   1.000
_cell.length_c   1.000
_cell.angle_alpha   90.00
_cell.angle_beta   90.00
_cell.angle_gamma   90.00
#
_symmetry.space_group_name_H-M   'P 1'
#
loop_
_entity.id
_entity.type
_entity.pdbx_description
1 polymer ?
#
loop_
_entity_poly.entity_id
_entity_poly.type
_entity_poly.pdbx_seq_one_letter_code
_entity_poly.pdbx_strand_id
1 'polypeptide(L)'
;MKILPIDKIREADAYTIKHEPIADIDLMERAARELCDWVSANILKEHPILIYCGLGNNGGDGFALGRMLAELGYSIEIRALRYSEKMSPSCAINYERAKKIKKIRITEIGPDDKLPEIPQTFVVVDAIFGSGLTRPIKGFMANIVRQINNSENIVVAIDAPSGFFCDQSNSVNDGEIIQADYTLTFQFPKFGFLFPENDRYVGHWEVLFIGLHPDFIRQVEIKDHYLLTADCRPLIKTRNKFSHKGTYGHGLLIAGGYGKMGAAVLAAKAGLKAGAGLITAHIPSSGNVIMQTAVPMAMVSMDEDEFYFSKHPDLSAYNAIAVGPGLGTDKKSQGALKLLIQNTKLPMVFDADAINILGENKTWIPFVPKNSIFTPHPKEFERLVGKSSNDFDRNEKQKEFARKHGVYVILKGAHTSIACPDGTCYFNSTGNPGMATGGSGDVLTGMLLGILAQGYHPKEACILGVFLHGLAGDYAASKWGYEALTADNITDMIGKAFQKLTHQKKGENP
;
A
#
# COMPACT_ATOMS: atom_id res chain seq x y z
N MET A 1 -6.32 9.36 -0.27
CA MET A 1 -7.39 8.94 -1.22
C MET A 1 -8.29 7.92 -0.55
N LYS A 2 -9.62 7.96 -0.72
CA LYS A 2 -10.55 6.94 -0.18
C LYS A 2 -10.49 5.65 -1.01
N ILE A 3 -10.66 4.49 -0.36
CA ILE A 3 -10.83 3.20 -1.05
C ILE A 3 -12.31 2.86 -0.94
N LEU A 4 -13.05 3.00 -2.04
CA LEU A 4 -14.50 2.81 -2.04
C LEU A 4 -14.84 1.35 -2.39
N PRO A 5 -15.78 0.73 -1.67
CA PRO A 5 -16.42 -0.52 -2.12
C PRO A 5 -17.14 -0.32 -3.45
N ILE A 6 -17.34 -1.37 -4.20
CA ILE A 6 -17.89 -1.31 -5.57
C ILE A 6 -19.30 -0.71 -5.61
N ASP A 7 -20.13 -0.95 -4.60
CA ASP A 7 -21.45 -0.31 -4.50
C ASP A 7 -21.35 1.21 -4.37
N LYS A 8 -20.38 1.72 -3.60
CA LYS A 8 -20.13 3.15 -3.45
C LYS A 8 -19.51 3.79 -4.69
N ILE A 9 -18.73 3.04 -5.48
CA ILE A 9 -18.24 3.51 -6.78
C ILE A 9 -19.43 3.73 -7.73
N ARG A 10 -20.37 2.78 -7.79
CA ARG A 10 -21.60 2.93 -8.60
C ARG A 10 -22.46 4.12 -8.16
N GLU A 11 -22.54 4.37 -6.84
CA GLU A 11 -23.23 5.57 -6.31
C GLU A 11 -22.51 6.86 -6.75
N ALA A 12 -21.16 6.84 -6.79
CA ALA A 12 -20.36 8.00 -7.24
C ALA A 12 -20.57 8.28 -8.73
N ASP A 13 -20.65 7.27 -9.59
CA ASP A 13 -20.96 7.40 -11.00
C ASP A 13 -22.36 8.01 -11.20
N ALA A 14 -23.37 7.42 -10.55
CA ALA A 14 -24.76 7.92 -10.62
C ALA A 14 -24.89 9.35 -10.08
N TYR A 15 -24.19 9.68 -9.01
CA TYR A 15 -24.16 11.04 -8.46
C TYR A 15 -23.53 12.02 -9.45
N THR A 16 -22.42 11.65 -10.09
CA THR A 16 -21.71 12.46 -11.07
C THR A 16 -22.61 12.75 -12.27
N ILE A 17 -23.22 11.71 -12.86
CA ILE A 17 -24.14 11.83 -13.99
C ILE A 17 -25.29 12.82 -13.66
N LYS A 18 -25.82 12.71 -12.46
CA LYS A 18 -26.95 13.55 -12.04
C LYS A 18 -26.57 15.03 -11.78
N HIS A 19 -25.39 15.29 -11.20
CA HIS A 19 -25.01 16.62 -10.69
C HIS A 19 -24.10 17.41 -11.63
N GLU A 20 -23.37 16.74 -12.55
CA GLU A 20 -22.70 17.41 -13.66
C GLU A 20 -23.60 17.58 -14.90
N PRO A 21 -24.85 17.23 -14.89
CA PRO A 21 -25.81 16.88 -15.92
C PRO A 21 -25.17 16.37 -17.22
N ILE A 22 -24.37 15.30 -17.12
CA ILE A 22 -23.75 14.60 -18.26
C ILE A 22 -24.49 13.30 -18.54
N ALA A 23 -24.40 12.80 -19.78
CA ALA A 23 -24.91 11.48 -20.09
C ALA A 23 -23.94 10.35 -19.63
N ASP A 24 -24.47 9.17 -19.32
CA ASP A 24 -23.66 8.00 -18.95
C ASP A 24 -22.59 7.69 -20.00
N ILE A 25 -22.94 7.83 -21.28
CA ILE A 25 -21.99 7.66 -22.39
C ILE A 25 -20.83 8.67 -22.35
N ASP A 26 -21.06 9.90 -21.88
CA ASP A 26 -20.00 10.91 -21.83
C ASP A 26 -19.02 10.63 -20.68
N LEU A 27 -19.50 10.07 -19.56
CA LEU A 27 -18.62 9.59 -18.48
C LEU A 27 -17.75 8.41 -18.97
N MET A 28 -18.32 7.47 -19.73
CA MET A 28 -17.59 6.37 -20.36
C MET A 28 -16.56 6.87 -21.38
N GLU A 29 -16.89 7.87 -22.21
CA GLU A 29 -15.93 8.48 -23.14
C GLU A 29 -14.77 9.17 -22.40
N ARG A 30 -15.03 9.77 -21.23
CA ARG A 30 -14.02 10.36 -20.36
C ARG A 30 -13.07 9.28 -19.83
N ALA A 31 -13.61 8.16 -19.35
CA ALA A 31 -12.83 7.02 -18.89
C ALA A 31 -11.97 6.42 -20.01
N ALA A 32 -12.56 6.22 -21.20
CA ALA A 32 -11.84 5.71 -22.36
C ALA A 32 -10.73 6.65 -22.85
N ARG A 33 -10.86 7.96 -22.66
CA ARG A 33 -9.81 8.93 -22.99
C ARG A 33 -8.60 8.76 -22.08
N GLU A 34 -8.81 8.64 -20.78
CA GLU A 34 -7.70 8.38 -19.83
C GLU A 34 -6.97 7.06 -20.16
N LEU A 35 -7.72 6.01 -20.54
CA LEU A 35 -7.13 4.76 -21.04
C LEU A 35 -6.30 4.99 -22.31
N CYS A 36 -6.84 5.75 -23.26
CA CYS A 36 -6.19 6.07 -24.53
C CYS A 36 -4.89 6.85 -24.32
N ASP A 37 -4.91 7.81 -23.39
CA ASP A 37 -3.74 8.61 -23.05
C ASP A 37 -2.65 7.74 -22.41
N TRP A 38 -3.03 6.83 -21.48
CA TRP A 38 -2.08 5.90 -20.90
C TRP A 38 -1.47 4.94 -21.93
N VAL A 39 -2.31 4.32 -22.77
CA VAL A 39 -1.85 3.41 -23.83
C VAL A 39 -0.89 4.14 -24.78
N SER A 40 -1.24 5.38 -25.18
CA SER A 40 -0.43 6.17 -26.12
C SER A 40 0.93 6.56 -25.54
N ALA A 41 1.02 6.68 -24.21
CA ALA A 41 2.27 7.02 -23.51
C ALA A 41 3.16 5.78 -23.26
N ASN A 42 2.58 4.58 -23.15
CA ASN A 42 3.29 3.38 -22.70
C ASN A 42 3.43 2.27 -23.77
N ILE A 43 2.57 2.25 -24.79
CA ILE A 43 2.58 1.23 -25.84
C ILE A 43 2.97 1.87 -27.19
N LEU A 44 4.00 1.34 -27.81
CA LEU A 44 4.45 1.84 -29.13
C LEU A 44 3.46 1.46 -30.23
N LYS A 45 3.30 2.32 -31.23
CA LYS A 45 2.30 2.14 -32.31
C LYS A 45 2.56 0.93 -33.23
N GLU A 46 3.80 0.44 -33.28
CA GLU A 46 4.17 -0.77 -33.99
C GLU A 46 3.59 -2.06 -33.39
N HIS A 47 3.14 -2.05 -32.12
CA HIS A 47 2.47 -3.16 -31.51
C HIS A 47 0.95 -3.10 -31.81
N PRO A 48 0.41 -4.04 -32.58
CA PRO A 48 -1.04 -4.14 -32.77
C PRO A 48 -1.74 -4.43 -31.45
N ILE A 49 -2.96 -3.94 -31.28
CA ILE A 49 -3.73 -4.09 -30.04
C ILE A 49 -4.95 -4.96 -30.31
N LEU A 50 -5.12 -6.01 -29.53
CA LEU A 50 -6.26 -6.91 -29.53
C LEU A 50 -7.10 -6.67 -28.29
N ILE A 51 -8.33 -6.18 -28.45
CA ILE A 51 -9.24 -5.86 -27.34
C ILE A 51 -10.33 -6.92 -27.26
N TYR A 52 -10.45 -7.59 -26.13
CA TYR A 52 -11.56 -8.46 -25.80
C TYR A 52 -12.65 -7.67 -25.09
N CYS A 53 -13.76 -7.42 -25.76
CA CYS A 53 -14.88 -6.65 -25.23
C CYS A 53 -16.02 -7.55 -24.78
N GLY A 54 -16.42 -7.40 -23.50
CA GLY A 54 -17.67 -7.96 -22.99
C GLY A 54 -18.89 -7.14 -23.42
N LEU A 55 -20.05 -7.44 -22.84
CA LEU A 55 -21.33 -6.79 -23.16
C LEU A 55 -21.77 -5.74 -22.14
N GLY A 56 -21.02 -5.60 -21.03
CA GLY A 56 -21.23 -4.60 -19.99
C GLY A 56 -20.50 -3.28 -20.27
N ASN A 57 -20.48 -2.40 -19.27
CA ASN A 57 -19.82 -1.09 -19.39
C ASN A 57 -18.31 -1.21 -19.64
N ASN A 58 -17.65 -2.21 -19.04
CA ASN A 58 -16.21 -2.46 -19.30
C ASN A 58 -15.94 -2.77 -20.79
N GLY A 59 -16.82 -3.54 -21.42
CA GLY A 59 -16.78 -3.74 -22.89
C GLY A 59 -17.01 -2.44 -23.66
N GLY A 60 -17.90 -1.57 -23.15
CA GLY A 60 -18.14 -0.24 -23.69
C GLY A 60 -16.89 0.64 -23.66
N ASP A 61 -16.14 0.62 -22.57
CA ASP A 61 -14.83 1.28 -22.43
C ASP A 61 -13.83 0.72 -23.45
N GLY A 62 -13.80 -0.61 -23.64
CA GLY A 62 -12.96 -1.28 -24.63
C GLY A 62 -13.28 -0.87 -26.07
N PHE A 63 -14.56 -0.78 -26.46
CA PHE A 63 -14.96 -0.30 -27.78
C PHE A 63 -14.60 1.18 -28.01
N ALA A 64 -14.79 2.02 -26.99
CA ALA A 64 -14.43 3.43 -27.03
C ALA A 64 -12.91 3.60 -27.14
N LEU A 65 -12.13 2.89 -26.35
CA LEU A 65 -10.67 2.84 -26.41
C LEU A 65 -10.18 2.45 -27.81
N GLY A 66 -10.70 1.33 -28.34
CA GLY A 66 -10.32 0.84 -29.67
C GLY A 66 -10.57 1.88 -30.76
N ARG A 67 -11.69 2.61 -30.69
CA ARG A 67 -12.01 3.71 -31.60
C ARG A 67 -11.00 4.85 -31.50
N MET A 68 -10.70 5.34 -30.29
CA MET A 68 -9.77 6.44 -30.07
C MET A 68 -8.35 6.08 -30.50
N LEU A 69 -7.88 4.88 -30.22
CA LEU A 69 -6.56 4.40 -30.63
C LEU A 69 -6.46 4.25 -32.16
N ALA A 70 -7.51 3.78 -32.83
CA ALA A 70 -7.53 3.69 -34.29
C ALA A 70 -7.46 5.08 -34.97
N GLU A 71 -8.10 6.10 -34.37
CA GLU A 71 -8.00 7.50 -34.80
C GLU A 71 -6.56 8.04 -34.64
N LEU A 72 -5.84 7.60 -33.61
CA LEU A 72 -4.42 7.91 -33.38
C LEU A 72 -3.45 7.09 -34.25
N GLY A 73 -3.97 6.15 -35.05
CA GLY A 73 -3.18 5.38 -36.02
C GLY A 73 -2.65 4.04 -35.54
N TYR A 74 -3.13 3.53 -34.40
CA TYR A 74 -2.85 2.15 -33.97
C TYR A 74 -3.58 1.12 -34.85
N SER A 75 -2.99 -0.07 -35.01
CA SER A 75 -3.63 -1.23 -35.58
C SER A 75 -4.50 -1.93 -34.53
N ILE A 76 -5.83 -1.92 -34.71
CA ILE A 76 -6.78 -2.39 -33.72
C ILE A 76 -7.58 -3.59 -34.24
N GLU A 77 -7.60 -4.67 -33.46
CA GLU A 77 -8.53 -5.78 -33.60
C GLU A 77 -9.40 -5.87 -32.33
N ILE A 78 -10.71 -6.06 -32.50
CA ILE A 78 -11.65 -6.20 -31.38
C ILE A 78 -12.35 -7.55 -31.49
N ARG A 79 -12.36 -8.30 -30.40
CA ARG A 79 -13.13 -9.53 -30.22
C ARG A 79 -14.32 -9.23 -29.31
N ALA A 80 -15.50 -9.10 -29.91
CA ALA A 80 -16.76 -8.86 -29.20
C ALA A 80 -17.37 -10.21 -28.75
N LEU A 81 -17.44 -10.44 -27.45
CA LEU A 81 -17.82 -11.72 -26.85
C LEU A 81 -19.34 -11.81 -26.67
N ARG A 82 -19.99 -12.72 -27.40
CA ARG A 82 -21.44 -12.88 -27.44
C ARG A 82 -21.92 -13.99 -26.49
N TYR A 83 -21.85 -13.76 -25.19
CA TYR A 83 -22.35 -14.66 -24.14
C TYR A 83 -23.79 -14.34 -23.69
N SER A 84 -24.41 -13.29 -24.22
CA SER A 84 -25.80 -12.86 -24.00
C SER A 84 -26.27 -12.03 -25.19
N GLU A 85 -27.59 -11.87 -25.31
CA GLU A 85 -28.19 -11.03 -26.37
C GLU A 85 -28.14 -9.52 -26.05
N LYS A 86 -28.04 -9.16 -24.75
CA LYS A 86 -28.16 -7.77 -24.33
C LYS A 86 -26.79 -7.16 -23.98
N MET A 87 -26.48 -6.04 -24.60
CA MET A 87 -25.44 -5.12 -24.20
C MET A 87 -25.99 -4.06 -23.24
N SER A 88 -25.11 -3.49 -22.39
CA SER A 88 -25.48 -2.24 -21.68
C SER A 88 -25.68 -1.11 -22.70
N PRO A 89 -26.52 -0.09 -22.37
CA PRO A 89 -26.85 0.97 -23.34
C PRO A 89 -25.61 1.68 -23.89
N SER A 90 -24.68 2.10 -23.03
CA SER A 90 -23.44 2.79 -23.43
C SER A 90 -22.48 1.87 -24.18
N CYS A 91 -22.42 0.56 -23.84
CA CYS A 91 -21.67 -0.44 -24.60
C CYS A 91 -22.20 -0.57 -26.02
N ALA A 92 -23.52 -0.68 -26.20
CA ALA A 92 -24.14 -0.80 -27.54
C ALA A 92 -23.85 0.43 -28.41
N ILE A 93 -23.91 1.63 -27.85
CA ILE A 93 -23.56 2.87 -28.56
C ILE A 93 -22.09 2.83 -29.02
N ASN A 94 -21.17 2.47 -28.16
CA ASN A 94 -19.74 2.44 -28.51
C ASN A 94 -19.39 1.29 -29.45
N TYR A 95 -20.06 0.15 -29.35
CA TYR A 95 -19.96 -0.92 -30.34
C TYR A 95 -20.36 -0.43 -31.75
N GLU A 96 -21.52 0.23 -31.90
CA GLU A 96 -21.96 0.78 -33.18
C GLU A 96 -21.06 1.93 -33.68
N ARG A 97 -20.49 2.75 -32.79
CA ARG A 97 -19.49 3.76 -33.16
C ARG A 97 -18.20 3.11 -33.70
N ALA A 98 -17.71 2.06 -33.05
CA ALA A 98 -16.49 1.34 -33.46
C ALA A 98 -16.69 0.64 -34.84
N LYS A 99 -17.83 0.04 -35.10
CA LYS A 99 -18.17 -0.58 -36.39
C LYS A 99 -18.09 0.37 -37.59
N LYS A 100 -18.33 1.65 -37.40
CA LYS A 100 -18.25 2.66 -38.47
C LYS A 100 -16.81 2.98 -38.88
N ILE A 101 -15.80 2.60 -38.08
CA ILE A 101 -14.41 2.86 -38.38
C ILE A 101 -13.82 1.72 -39.20
N LYS A 102 -13.64 1.91 -40.49
CA LYS A 102 -13.17 0.88 -41.45
C LYS A 102 -11.80 0.27 -41.09
N LYS A 103 -10.98 0.97 -40.28
CA LYS A 103 -9.66 0.51 -39.85
C LYS A 103 -9.70 -0.49 -38.69
N ILE A 104 -10.85 -0.65 -38.02
CA ILE A 104 -11.00 -1.58 -36.90
C ILE A 104 -11.59 -2.88 -37.45
N ARG A 105 -10.90 -3.99 -37.18
CA ARG A 105 -11.43 -5.32 -37.43
C ARG A 105 -12.20 -5.78 -36.19
N ILE A 106 -13.53 -5.95 -36.31
CA ILE A 106 -14.36 -6.47 -35.22
C ILE A 106 -14.79 -7.89 -35.58
N THR A 107 -14.49 -8.85 -34.70
CA THR A 107 -14.93 -10.24 -34.81
C THR A 107 -15.84 -10.56 -33.63
N GLU A 108 -17.06 -11.03 -33.91
CA GLU A 108 -17.94 -11.53 -32.85
C GLU A 108 -17.60 -13.00 -32.57
N ILE A 109 -17.54 -13.37 -31.27
CA ILE A 109 -17.20 -14.72 -30.83
C ILE A 109 -18.29 -15.20 -29.85
N GLY A 110 -19.00 -16.25 -30.19
CA GLY A 110 -20.02 -16.90 -29.37
C GLY A 110 -19.53 -18.21 -28.72
N PRO A 111 -20.40 -18.85 -27.92
CA PRO A 111 -20.04 -20.08 -27.21
C PRO A 111 -19.68 -21.27 -28.12
N ASP A 112 -20.23 -21.32 -29.31
CA ASP A 112 -20.05 -22.43 -30.26
C ASP A 112 -18.91 -22.15 -31.27
N ASP A 113 -18.31 -20.97 -31.25
CA ASP A 113 -17.26 -20.59 -32.16
C ASP A 113 -15.89 -21.13 -31.71
N LYS A 114 -15.07 -21.51 -32.71
CA LYS A 114 -13.65 -21.79 -32.43
C LYS A 114 -12.94 -20.49 -32.05
N LEU A 115 -12.26 -20.50 -30.92
CA LEU A 115 -11.46 -19.36 -30.48
C LEU A 115 -10.29 -19.12 -31.45
N PRO A 116 -10.20 -17.92 -32.08
CA PRO A 116 -9.07 -17.59 -32.93
C PRO A 116 -7.78 -17.50 -32.10
N GLU A 117 -6.66 -17.89 -32.69
CA GLU A 117 -5.34 -17.74 -32.03
C GLU A 117 -5.05 -16.28 -31.72
N ILE A 118 -4.25 -16.03 -30.66
CA ILE A 118 -3.73 -14.72 -30.30
C ILE A 118 -2.35 -14.59 -30.93
N PRO A 119 -2.14 -13.68 -31.88
CA PRO A 119 -0.79 -13.48 -32.45
C PRO A 119 0.17 -12.90 -31.40
N GLN A 120 1.39 -13.44 -31.31
CA GLN A 120 2.40 -13.07 -30.29
C GLN A 120 2.81 -11.59 -30.31
N THR A 121 2.64 -10.90 -31.43
CA THR A 121 3.03 -9.48 -31.56
C THR A 121 2.03 -8.49 -30.99
N PHE A 122 0.85 -8.96 -30.59
CA PHE A 122 -0.24 -8.12 -30.10
C PHE A 122 -0.08 -7.81 -28.61
N VAL A 123 -0.47 -6.59 -28.20
CA VAL A 123 -0.83 -6.31 -26.82
C VAL A 123 -2.31 -6.66 -26.66
N VAL A 124 -2.64 -7.43 -25.64
CA VAL A 124 -4.01 -7.85 -25.34
C VAL A 124 -4.61 -6.90 -24.32
N VAL A 125 -5.81 -6.40 -24.61
CA VAL A 125 -6.59 -5.59 -23.68
C VAL A 125 -7.79 -6.39 -23.19
N ASP A 126 -7.86 -6.60 -21.88
CA ASP A 126 -9.00 -7.22 -21.20
C ASP A 126 -10.05 -6.15 -20.87
N ALA A 127 -11.10 -6.11 -21.64
CA ALA A 127 -12.30 -5.30 -21.45
C ALA A 127 -13.55 -6.18 -21.31
N ILE A 128 -13.42 -7.39 -20.74
CA ILE A 128 -14.52 -8.36 -20.66
C ILE A 128 -15.45 -8.03 -19.51
N PHE A 129 -14.91 -8.04 -18.28
CA PHE A 129 -15.63 -7.69 -17.05
C PHE A 129 -14.79 -6.75 -16.20
N GLY A 130 -15.40 -5.68 -15.69
CA GLY A 130 -14.75 -4.77 -14.76
C GLY A 130 -15.01 -5.16 -13.30
N SER A 131 -14.78 -4.22 -12.40
CA SER A 131 -14.87 -4.36 -10.94
C SER A 131 -16.24 -4.82 -10.41
N GLY A 132 -17.29 -4.73 -11.21
CA GLY A 132 -18.65 -5.12 -10.83
C GLY A 132 -18.95 -6.62 -10.80
N LEU A 133 -17.99 -7.49 -11.10
CA LEU A 133 -18.20 -8.94 -11.13
C LEU A 133 -18.31 -9.52 -9.71
N THR A 134 -19.35 -10.36 -9.48
CA THR A 134 -19.64 -10.95 -8.17
C THR A 134 -19.71 -12.48 -8.19
N ARG A 135 -19.46 -13.10 -9.33
CA ARG A 135 -19.53 -14.56 -9.52
C ARG A 135 -18.34 -15.07 -10.32
N PRO A 136 -17.88 -16.30 -10.06
CA PRO A 136 -16.76 -16.91 -10.78
C PRO A 136 -17.01 -17.02 -12.30
N ILE A 137 -15.99 -16.80 -13.10
CA ILE A 137 -16.03 -17.02 -14.55
C ILE A 137 -15.88 -18.51 -14.84
N LYS A 138 -16.88 -19.08 -15.54
CA LYS A 138 -16.93 -20.50 -15.91
C LYS A 138 -17.33 -20.68 -17.40
N GLY A 139 -17.23 -21.91 -17.90
CA GLY A 139 -17.66 -22.27 -19.24
C GLY A 139 -16.92 -21.56 -20.37
N PHE A 140 -17.64 -21.07 -21.38
CA PHE A 140 -17.10 -20.39 -22.54
C PHE A 140 -16.15 -19.25 -22.19
N MET A 141 -16.56 -18.38 -21.25
CA MET A 141 -15.76 -17.24 -20.83
C MET A 141 -14.46 -17.67 -20.13
N ALA A 142 -14.49 -18.77 -19.37
CA ALA A 142 -13.30 -19.34 -18.76
C ALA A 142 -12.29 -19.86 -19.80
N ASN A 143 -12.77 -20.38 -20.95
CA ASN A 143 -11.89 -20.79 -22.04
C ASN A 143 -11.13 -19.59 -22.63
N ILE A 144 -11.81 -18.45 -22.78
CA ILE A 144 -11.20 -17.21 -23.27
C ILE A 144 -10.15 -16.70 -22.28
N VAL A 145 -10.49 -16.65 -20.99
CA VAL A 145 -9.55 -16.22 -19.94
C VAL A 145 -8.31 -17.12 -19.92
N ARG A 146 -8.50 -18.45 -19.99
CA ARG A 146 -7.38 -19.41 -20.09
C ARG A 146 -6.53 -19.21 -21.34
N GLN A 147 -7.15 -18.92 -22.48
CA GLN A 147 -6.41 -18.65 -23.72
C GLN A 147 -5.55 -17.39 -23.58
N ILE A 148 -6.08 -16.32 -22.98
CA ILE A 148 -5.34 -15.07 -22.72
C ILE A 148 -4.19 -15.33 -21.74
N ASN A 149 -4.47 -15.99 -20.62
CA ASN A 149 -3.43 -16.27 -19.60
C ASN A 149 -2.30 -17.20 -20.11
N ASN A 150 -2.62 -18.09 -21.08
CA ASN A 150 -1.64 -18.99 -21.70
C ASN A 150 -0.89 -18.35 -22.88
N SER A 151 -1.28 -17.16 -23.29
CA SER A 151 -0.54 -16.40 -24.30
C SER A 151 0.65 -15.69 -23.64
N GLU A 152 1.72 -15.52 -24.37
CA GLU A 152 2.92 -14.79 -23.91
C GLU A 152 2.81 -13.28 -24.18
N ASN A 153 1.60 -12.78 -24.44
CA ASN A 153 1.33 -11.39 -24.75
C ASN A 153 1.28 -10.53 -23.50
N ILE A 154 1.65 -9.27 -23.62
CA ILE A 154 1.38 -8.28 -22.57
C ILE A 154 -0.13 -8.12 -22.45
N VAL A 155 -0.67 -8.25 -21.23
CA VAL A 155 -2.09 -8.11 -20.92
C VAL A 155 -2.35 -6.84 -20.11
N VAL A 156 -3.22 -5.97 -20.63
CA VAL A 156 -3.67 -4.74 -19.97
C VAL A 156 -5.15 -4.89 -19.61
N ALA A 157 -5.47 -4.91 -18.31
CA ALA A 157 -6.86 -5.00 -17.84
C ALA A 157 -7.47 -3.61 -17.62
N ILE A 158 -8.70 -3.42 -18.11
CA ILE A 158 -9.49 -2.21 -17.87
C ILE A 158 -10.27 -2.36 -16.57
N ASP A 159 -10.15 -1.40 -15.67
CA ASP A 159 -10.78 -1.25 -14.35
C ASP A 159 -10.39 -2.33 -13.34
N ALA A 160 -10.55 -3.60 -13.67
CA ALA A 160 -10.09 -4.75 -12.89
C ALA A 160 -9.91 -5.95 -13.79
N PRO A 161 -8.96 -6.87 -13.52
CA PRO A 161 -8.81 -8.10 -14.29
C PRO A 161 -10.11 -8.90 -14.30
N SER A 162 -10.53 -9.36 -15.47
CA SER A 162 -11.78 -10.12 -15.60
C SER A 162 -11.75 -11.39 -14.75
N GLY A 163 -12.77 -11.58 -13.95
CA GLY A 163 -12.84 -12.67 -12.98
C GLY A 163 -12.46 -12.27 -11.56
N PHE A 164 -11.81 -11.14 -11.37
CA PHE A 164 -11.31 -10.68 -10.08
C PHE A 164 -12.43 -10.12 -9.18
N PHE A 165 -12.45 -10.53 -7.91
CA PHE A 165 -13.33 -9.98 -6.90
C PHE A 165 -12.62 -8.83 -6.17
N CYS A 166 -13.17 -7.62 -6.30
CA CYS A 166 -12.52 -6.42 -5.77
C CYS A 166 -12.66 -6.23 -4.26
N ASP A 167 -13.82 -6.64 -3.70
CA ASP A 167 -14.17 -6.38 -2.30
C ASP A 167 -14.11 -7.63 -1.39
N GLN A 168 -13.64 -8.75 -1.92
CA GLN A 168 -13.50 -10.00 -1.18
C GLN A 168 -12.29 -10.81 -1.65
N SER A 169 -11.87 -11.79 -0.84
CA SER A 169 -10.72 -12.63 -1.18
C SER A 169 -10.95 -13.47 -2.43
N ASN A 170 -9.97 -13.49 -3.31
CA ASN A 170 -9.95 -14.36 -4.49
C ASN A 170 -9.50 -15.81 -4.16
N SER A 171 -9.09 -16.09 -2.94
CA SER A 171 -8.75 -17.46 -2.51
C SER A 171 -9.94 -18.43 -2.51
N VAL A 172 -11.16 -17.90 -2.47
CA VAL A 172 -12.42 -18.67 -2.54
C VAL A 172 -13.06 -18.66 -3.95
N ASN A 173 -12.42 -17.98 -4.90
CA ASN A 173 -12.90 -17.90 -6.28
C ASN A 173 -12.50 -19.16 -7.04
N ASP A 174 -13.48 -19.99 -7.41
CA ASP A 174 -13.30 -21.25 -8.14
C ASP A 174 -13.43 -21.07 -9.67
N GLY A 175 -13.41 -19.82 -10.15
CA GLY A 175 -13.42 -19.46 -11.58
C GLY A 175 -12.05 -19.05 -12.10
N GLU A 176 -12.00 -18.79 -13.42
CA GLU A 176 -10.80 -18.25 -14.04
C GLU A 176 -10.70 -16.74 -13.81
N ILE A 177 -9.49 -16.25 -13.61
CA ILE A 177 -9.17 -14.83 -13.44
C ILE A 177 -8.06 -14.46 -14.42
N ILE A 178 -8.19 -13.34 -15.11
CA ILE A 178 -7.12 -12.78 -15.95
C ILE A 178 -5.90 -12.47 -15.07
N GLN A 179 -4.72 -12.81 -15.59
CA GLN A 179 -3.42 -12.42 -15.04
C GLN A 179 -2.90 -11.27 -15.89
N ALA A 180 -3.11 -10.06 -15.43
CA ALA A 180 -2.72 -8.85 -16.14
C ALA A 180 -1.28 -8.45 -15.77
N ASP A 181 -0.53 -7.93 -16.76
CA ASP A 181 0.74 -7.23 -16.52
C ASP A 181 0.47 -5.81 -16.00
N TYR A 182 -0.59 -5.18 -16.54
CA TYR A 182 -1.03 -3.84 -16.13
C TYR A 182 -2.54 -3.83 -15.87
N THR A 183 -2.95 -3.17 -14.79
CA THR A 183 -4.37 -2.91 -14.49
C THR A 183 -4.61 -1.41 -14.38
N LEU A 184 -5.46 -0.87 -15.25
CA LEU A 184 -5.81 0.55 -15.32
C LEU A 184 -7.17 0.76 -14.66
N THR A 185 -7.17 1.18 -13.41
CA THR A 185 -8.40 1.27 -12.61
C THR A 185 -8.92 2.71 -12.52
N PHE A 186 -10.25 2.86 -12.53
CA PHE A 186 -10.87 4.19 -12.55
C PHE A 186 -11.05 4.78 -11.15
N GLN A 187 -10.64 6.02 -11.02
CA GLN A 187 -10.84 6.98 -9.92
C GLN A 187 -10.31 6.53 -8.54
N PHE A 188 -10.46 5.26 -8.16
CA PHE A 188 -10.08 4.74 -6.86
C PHE A 188 -9.38 3.38 -7.00
N PRO A 189 -8.36 3.09 -6.17
CA PRO A 189 -7.83 1.74 -6.08
C PRO A 189 -8.92 0.80 -5.56
N LYS A 190 -8.91 -0.43 -6.03
CA LYS A 190 -9.81 -1.46 -5.50
C LYS A 190 -9.16 -2.12 -4.28
N PHE A 191 -9.98 -2.43 -3.27
CA PHE A 191 -9.47 -2.95 -2.00
C PHE A 191 -8.63 -4.22 -2.18
N GLY A 192 -9.08 -5.13 -3.05
CA GLY A 192 -8.38 -6.37 -3.35
C GLY A 192 -6.98 -6.20 -3.97
N PHE A 193 -6.68 -5.06 -4.61
CA PHE A 193 -5.36 -4.80 -5.22
C PHE A 193 -4.22 -4.67 -4.21
N LEU A 194 -4.57 -4.40 -2.95
CA LEU A 194 -3.62 -4.07 -1.89
C LEU A 194 -3.08 -5.32 -1.16
N PHE A 195 -3.53 -6.51 -1.56
CA PHE A 195 -3.19 -7.75 -0.88
C PHE A 195 -2.29 -8.67 -1.73
N PRO A 196 -1.20 -9.22 -1.12
CA PRO A 196 -0.22 -10.04 -1.83
C PRO A 196 -0.80 -11.28 -2.52
N GLU A 197 -1.89 -11.87 -1.99
CA GLU A 197 -2.54 -13.03 -2.60
C GLU A 197 -3.07 -12.75 -4.02
N ASN A 198 -3.24 -11.47 -4.37
CA ASN A 198 -3.83 -10.99 -5.61
C ASN A 198 -2.82 -10.42 -6.62
N ASP A 199 -1.56 -10.23 -6.22
CA ASP A 199 -0.50 -9.62 -7.03
C ASP A 199 -0.39 -10.24 -8.43
N ARG A 200 -0.43 -11.58 -8.51
CA ARG A 200 -0.37 -12.33 -9.77
C ARG A 200 -1.50 -12.05 -10.77
N TYR A 201 -2.61 -11.49 -10.31
CA TYR A 201 -3.76 -11.17 -11.17
C TYR A 201 -3.74 -9.72 -11.61
N VAL A 202 -3.27 -8.83 -10.74
CA VAL A 202 -3.40 -7.39 -10.90
C VAL A 202 -2.20 -6.79 -11.63
N GLY A 203 -1.02 -7.36 -11.43
CA GLY A 203 0.23 -6.82 -11.98
C GLY A 203 0.50 -5.39 -11.50
N HIS A 204 1.12 -4.60 -12.36
CA HIS A 204 1.31 -3.18 -12.09
C HIS A 204 -0.01 -2.41 -12.33
N TRP A 205 -0.53 -1.76 -11.29
CA TRP A 205 -1.78 -1.04 -11.42
C TRP A 205 -1.63 0.47 -11.24
N GLU A 206 -2.44 1.21 -11.98
CA GLU A 206 -2.51 2.67 -11.93
C GLU A 206 -3.95 3.16 -11.80
N VAL A 207 -4.14 4.27 -11.08
CA VAL A 207 -5.44 4.92 -10.93
C VAL A 207 -5.58 6.02 -11.98
N LEU A 208 -6.54 5.87 -12.87
CA LEU A 208 -6.92 6.87 -13.87
C LEU A 208 -8.06 7.74 -13.33
N PHE A 209 -7.84 9.04 -13.27
CA PHE A 209 -8.82 9.98 -12.74
C PHE A 209 -9.84 10.37 -13.80
N ILE A 210 -11.07 9.89 -13.66
CA ILE A 210 -12.16 10.14 -14.61
C ILE A 210 -13.06 11.32 -14.22
N GLY A 211 -12.66 12.09 -13.18
CA GLY A 211 -13.35 13.29 -12.77
C GLY A 211 -14.71 13.03 -12.14
N LEU A 212 -14.84 12.08 -11.23
CA LEU A 212 -16.05 11.90 -10.44
C LEU A 212 -16.31 13.09 -9.51
N HIS A 213 -17.57 13.38 -9.24
CA HIS A 213 -18.00 14.61 -8.59
C HIS A 213 -17.37 14.76 -7.18
N PRO A 214 -16.65 15.87 -6.90
CA PRO A 214 -15.87 16.04 -5.67
C PRO A 214 -16.74 16.10 -4.42
N ASP A 215 -18.00 16.54 -4.51
CA ASP A 215 -18.90 16.58 -3.36
C ASP A 215 -19.24 15.18 -2.86
N PHE A 216 -19.51 14.23 -3.76
CA PHE A 216 -19.72 12.84 -3.36
C PHE A 216 -18.48 12.29 -2.68
N ILE A 217 -17.31 12.49 -3.30
CA ILE A 217 -16.04 12.00 -2.74
C ILE A 217 -15.77 12.58 -1.35
N ARG A 218 -16.15 13.83 -1.09
CA ARG A 218 -16.00 14.45 0.24
C ARG A 218 -16.97 13.86 1.27
N GLN A 219 -18.23 13.68 0.89
CA GLN A 219 -19.32 13.31 1.81
C GLN A 219 -19.36 11.82 2.14
N VAL A 220 -18.95 10.93 1.23
CA VAL A 220 -19.01 9.48 1.47
C VAL A 220 -18.11 9.10 2.65
N GLU A 221 -18.69 8.46 3.67
CA GLU A 221 -17.97 7.98 4.84
C GLU A 221 -17.33 6.63 4.55
N ILE A 222 -16.00 6.58 4.58
CA ILE A 222 -15.17 5.40 4.33
C ILE A 222 -14.09 5.29 5.40
N LYS A 223 -13.78 4.09 5.82
CA LYS A 223 -12.73 3.82 6.81
C LYS A 223 -11.40 3.41 6.20
N ASP A 224 -11.39 2.95 4.96
CA ASP A 224 -10.18 2.50 4.29
C ASP A 224 -9.64 3.58 3.34
N HIS A 225 -8.34 3.88 3.46
CA HIS A 225 -7.68 4.98 2.74
C HIS A 225 -6.37 4.53 2.13
N TYR A 226 -6.08 5.00 0.92
CA TYR A 226 -4.79 4.87 0.26
C TYR A 226 -4.01 6.18 0.42
N LEU A 227 -2.85 6.13 1.06
CA LEU A 227 -2.06 7.32 1.38
C LEU A 227 -1.37 7.89 0.15
N LEU A 228 -1.53 9.19 -0.05
CA LEU A 228 -0.83 9.96 -1.07
C LEU A 228 0.00 11.07 -0.42
N THR A 229 0.91 11.65 -1.20
CA THR A 229 1.72 12.81 -0.78
C THR A 229 0.85 13.96 -0.23
N ALA A 230 -0.32 14.19 -0.85
CA ALA A 230 -1.27 15.22 -0.42
C ALA A 230 -1.85 14.98 0.97
N ASP A 231 -2.03 13.72 1.37
CA ASP A 231 -2.54 13.34 2.69
C ASP A 231 -1.47 13.53 3.79
N CYS A 232 -0.20 13.33 3.44
CA CYS A 232 0.92 13.39 4.39
C CYS A 232 1.48 14.80 4.60
N ARG A 233 1.47 15.63 3.54
CA ARG A 233 2.03 16.99 3.56
C ARG A 233 1.48 17.88 4.68
N PRO A 234 0.15 17.96 4.92
CA PRO A 234 -0.42 18.80 5.97
C PRO A 234 -0.03 18.39 7.39
N LEU A 235 0.44 17.15 7.58
CA LEU A 235 0.83 16.62 8.89
C LEU A 235 2.20 17.11 9.33
N ILE A 236 3.05 17.61 8.41
CA ILE A 236 4.41 18.05 8.72
C ILE A 236 4.39 19.34 9.55
N LYS A 237 4.92 19.27 10.76
CA LYS A 237 5.07 20.43 11.65
C LYS A 237 6.20 21.35 11.19
N THR A 238 5.94 22.65 11.16
CA THR A 238 6.94 23.66 10.85
C THR A 238 7.95 23.78 11.98
N ARG A 239 9.24 23.85 11.66
CA ARG A 239 10.33 24.09 12.61
C ARG A 239 10.58 25.59 12.75
N ASN A 240 10.52 26.10 13.99
CA ASN A 240 10.74 27.51 14.29
C ASN A 240 12.22 27.81 14.45
N LYS A 241 12.63 29.03 14.07
CA LYS A 241 14.04 29.47 14.13
C LYS A 241 14.64 29.43 15.53
N PHE A 242 13.84 29.70 16.56
CA PHE A 242 14.29 29.75 17.96
C PHE A 242 14.07 28.45 18.73
N SER A 243 13.76 27.35 18.05
CA SER A 243 13.65 26.04 18.67
C SER A 243 15.02 25.49 19.05
N HIS A 244 15.06 24.68 20.09
CA HIS A 244 16.25 23.98 20.58
C HIS A 244 16.00 22.46 20.62
N LYS A 245 17.02 21.65 20.88
CA LYS A 245 16.93 20.19 20.92
C LYS A 245 15.77 19.67 21.80
N GLY A 246 15.55 20.29 22.97
CA GLY A 246 14.46 19.91 23.87
C GLY A 246 13.06 20.14 23.30
N THR A 247 12.89 21.11 22.34
CA THR A 247 11.61 21.35 21.66
C THR A 247 11.20 20.15 20.80
N TYR A 248 12.17 19.40 20.30
CA TYR A 248 11.93 18.23 19.42
C TYR A 248 12.00 16.91 20.17
N GLY A 249 11.93 16.97 21.51
CA GLY A 249 11.73 15.86 22.41
C GLY A 249 12.93 14.92 22.55
N HIS A 250 12.75 13.96 23.44
CA HIS A 250 13.75 12.96 23.82
C HIS A 250 13.14 11.55 23.70
N GLY A 251 13.62 10.77 22.77
CA GLY A 251 13.20 9.37 22.57
C GLY A 251 14.12 8.40 23.31
N LEU A 252 13.53 7.39 23.96
CA LEU A 252 14.21 6.22 24.51
C LEU A 252 14.09 5.05 23.54
N LEU A 253 15.21 4.55 23.06
CA LEU A 253 15.30 3.33 22.25
C LEU A 253 15.86 2.19 23.13
N ILE A 254 15.06 1.16 23.38
CA ILE A 254 15.50 -0.07 24.08
C ILE A 254 15.69 -1.15 23.00
N ALA A 255 16.95 -1.42 22.66
CA ALA A 255 17.27 -2.26 21.50
C ALA A 255 18.67 -2.87 21.61
N GLY A 256 18.93 -3.84 20.75
CA GLY A 256 20.23 -4.51 20.69
C GLY A 256 20.38 -5.61 21.72
N GLY A 257 21.24 -6.53 21.40
CA GLY A 257 21.68 -7.66 22.20
C GLY A 257 23.02 -8.13 21.65
N TYR A 258 23.68 -9.07 22.33
CA TYR A 258 24.93 -9.64 21.86
C TYR A 258 24.77 -10.21 20.45
N GLY A 259 25.61 -9.75 19.51
CA GLY A 259 25.54 -10.11 18.08
C GLY A 259 24.47 -9.40 17.28
N LYS A 260 23.61 -8.54 17.88
CA LYS A 260 22.51 -7.84 17.22
C LYS A 260 22.52 -6.31 17.42
N MET A 261 23.65 -5.73 17.81
CA MET A 261 23.76 -4.28 18.03
C MET A 261 23.49 -3.44 16.80
N GLY A 262 23.65 -4.00 15.58
CA GLY A 262 23.33 -3.33 14.33
C GLY A 262 21.90 -2.81 14.26
N ALA A 263 20.93 -3.53 14.83
CA ALA A 263 19.53 -3.10 14.89
C ALA A 263 19.35 -1.82 15.72
N ALA A 264 20.01 -1.74 16.89
CA ALA A 264 20.01 -0.54 17.73
C ALA A 264 20.69 0.65 17.02
N VAL A 265 21.78 0.41 16.29
CA VAL A 265 22.49 1.43 15.52
C VAL A 265 21.59 2.01 14.42
N LEU A 266 20.94 1.16 13.63
CA LEU A 266 20.04 1.57 12.55
C LEU A 266 18.86 2.38 13.08
N ALA A 267 18.21 1.88 14.13
CA ALA A 267 17.08 2.56 14.75
C ALA A 267 17.46 3.91 15.36
N ALA A 268 18.60 4.01 16.06
CA ALA A 268 19.08 5.27 16.64
C ALA A 268 19.40 6.32 15.56
N LYS A 269 20.12 5.93 14.50
CA LYS A 269 20.39 6.80 13.34
C LYS A 269 19.10 7.30 12.70
N ALA A 270 18.14 6.40 12.44
CA ALA A 270 16.87 6.75 11.83
C ALA A 270 16.04 7.70 12.70
N GLY A 271 15.99 7.48 14.02
CA GLY A 271 15.28 8.35 14.95
C GLY A 271 15.82 9.78 14.96
N LEU A 272 17.13 9.95 14.93
CA LEU A 272 17.79 11.27 14.82
C LEU A 272 17.49 11.92 13.45
N LYS A 273 17.60 11.16 12.35
CA LYS A 273 17.30 11.67 11.00
C LYS A 273 15.81 11.96 10.77
N ALA A 274 14.92 11.30 11.52
CA ALA A 274 13.49 11.60 11.53
C ALA A 274 13.15 12.85 12.36
N GLY A 275 14.13 13.45 13.00
CA GLY A 275 14.02 14.78 13.57
C GLY A 275 13.88 14.87 15.09
N ALA A 276 14.06 13.77 15.84
CA ALA A 276 14.14 13.82 17.29
C ALA A 276 15.24 14.80 17.74
N GLY A 277 14.98 15.55 18.80
CA GLY A 277 15.96 16.43 19.38
C GLY A 277 17.07 15.68 20.11
N LEU A 278 16.71 14.61 20.79
CA LEU A 278 17.60 13.70 21.51
C LEU A 278 17.12 12.25 21.37
N ILE A 279 18.07 11.32 21.25
CA ILE A 279 17.82 9.88 21.37
C ILE A 279 18.80 9.32 22.40
N THR A 280 18.27 8.57 23.36
CA THR A 280 19.04 7.71 24.25
C THR A 280 18.80 6.26 23.84
N ALA A 281 19.85 5.53 23.52
CA ALA A 281 19.80 4.10 23.33
C ALA A 281 20.10 3.39 24.66
N HIS A 282 19.13 2.66 25.20
CA HIS A 282 19.34 1.75 26.32
C HIS A 282 19.67 0.37 25.76
N ILE A 283 20.88 -0.07 26.02
CA ILE A 283 21.50 -1.24 25.39
C ILE A 283 22.27 -2.07 26.41
N PRO A 284 22.51 -3.37 26.17
CA PRO A 284 23.45 -4.17 26.97
C PRO A 284 24.83 -3.49 27.07
N SER A 285 25.52 -3.64 28.21
CA SER A 285 26.76 -2.90 28.46
C SER A 285 27.86 -3.21 27.44
N SER A 286 27.91 -4.43 26.85
CA SER A 286 28.84 -4.78 25.77
C SER A 286 28.64 -3.96 24.50
N GLY A 287 27.45 -3.38 24.28
CA GLY A 287 27.11 -2.56 23.11
C GLY A 287 27.63 -1.12 23.16
N ASN A 288 28.12 -0.63 24.27
CA ASN A 288 28.46 0.77 24.46
C ASN A 288 29.47 1.31 23.42
N VAL A 289 30.59 0.64 23.23
CA VAL A 289 31.61 1.05 22.25
C VAL A 289 31.06 1.07 20.85
N ILE A 290 30.26 0.05 20.49
CA ILE A 290 29.63 -0.05 19.16
C ILE A 290 28.71 1.15 18.90
N MET A 291 27.83 1.48 19.86
CA MET A 291 26.89 2.58 19.73
C MET A 291 27.59 3.93 19.66
N GLN A 292 28.53 4.21 20.57
CA GLN A 292 29.26 5.47 20.61
C GLN A 292 30.12 5.70 19.37
N THR A 293 30.65 4.62 18.78
CA THR A 293 31.39 4.69 17.50
C THR A 293 30.49 4.91 16.31
N ALA A 294 29.38 4.16 16.22
CA ALA A 294 28.50 4.17 15.02
C ALA A 294 27.51 5.34 15.01
N VAL A 295 27.07 5.82 16.19
CA VAL A 295 26.08 6.90 16.34
C VAL A 295 26.52 7.86 17.47
N PRO A 296 27.58 8.65 17.26
CA PRO A 296 28.12 9.52 18.33
C PRO A 296 27.12 10.60 18.79
N MET A 297 26.05 10.88 18.02
CA MET A 297 24.99 11.81 18.37
C MET A 297 23.95 11.22 19.34
N ALA A 298 23.88 9.90 19.47
CA ALA A 298 22.97 9.25 20.42
C ALA A 298 23.65 9.15 21.81
N MET A 299 22.89 9.43 22.86
CA MET A 299 23.30 9.11 24.21
C MET A 299 23.13 7.62 24.48
N VAL A 300 23.93 7.08 25.41
CA VAL A 300 23.83 5.68 25.79
C VAL A 300 23.45 5.58 27.27
N SER A 301 22.47 4.76 27.55
CA SER A 301 22.14 4.21 28.86
C SER A 301 22.52 2.73 28.85
N MET A 302 23.46 2.33 29.67
CA MET A 302 23.90 0.94 29.73
C MET A 302 22.99 0.12 30.65
N ASP A 303 22.55 -1.05 30.17
CA ASP A 303 21.95 -2.06 31.05
C ASP A 303 22.97 -2.63 32.02
N GLU A 304 22.51 -3.12 33.17
CA GLU A 304 23.35 -3.81 34.18
C GLU A 304 23.86 -5.15 33.64
N ASP A 305 23.16 -5.77 32.67
CA ASP A 305 23.58 -7.00 32.02
C ASP A 305 24.46 -6.72 30.79
N GLU A 306 25.44 -7.59 30.59
CA GLU A 306 26.38 -7.46 29.47
C GLU A 306 25.75 -7.82 28.10
N PHE A 307 24.78 -8.71 28.07
CA PHE A 307 24.28 -9.33 26.83
C PHE A 307 22.81 -9.10 26.55
N TYR A 308 22.00 -8.80 27.59
CA TYR A 308 20.56 -8.78 27.53
C TYR A 308 19.98 -7.47 28.08
N PHE A 309 18.77 -7.15 27.66
CA PHE A 309 17.93 -6.17 28.35
C PHE A 309 17.41 -6.79 29.64
N SER A 310 17.85 -6.32 30.79
CA SER A 310 17.50 -6.87 32.09
C SER A 310 16.73 -5.91 32.99
N LYS A 311 16.83 -4.60 32.76
CA LYS A 311 16.20 -3.56 33.56
C LYS A 311 16.00 -2.28 32.74
N HIS A 312 14.82 -1.66 32.79
CA HIS A 312 14.60 -0.38 32.14
C HIS A 312 15.22 0.78 32.98
N PRO A 313 15.70 1.86 32.32
CA PRO A 313 16.19 3.05 33.01
C PRO A 313 15.03 3.85 33.64
N ASP A 314 15.32 4.93 34.35
CA ASP A 314 14.31 5.93 34.72
C ASP A 314 13.68 6.52 33.48
N LEU A 315 12.33 6.51 33.42
CA LEU A 315 11.56 6.90 32.25
C LEU A 315 11.13 8.36 32.23
N SER A 316 11.39 9.11 33.32
CA SER A 316 10.88 10.47 33.55
C SER A 316 11.35 11.52 32.54
N ALA A 317 12.52 11.29 31.93
CA ALA A 317 13.17 12.24 31.01
C ALA A 317 12.70 12.08 29.54
N TYR A 318 11.90 11.05 29.23
CA TYR A 318 11.57 10.68 27.83
C TYR A 318 10.14 11.06 27.45
N ASN A 319 9.97 11.39 26.18
CA ASN A 319 8.68 11.73 25.58
C ASN A 319 8.05 10.55 24.80
N ALA A 320 8.88 9.60 24.34
CA ALA A 320 8.46 8.41 23.61
C ALA A 320 9.45 7.28 23.84
N ILE A 321 8.97 6.05 23.72
CA ILE A 321 9.77 4.83 23.93
C ILE A 321 9.58 3.91 22.70
N ALA A 322 10.67 3.35 22.20
CA ALA A 322 10.63 2.23 21.26
C ALA A 322 11.39 1.04 21.83
N VAL A 323 10.87 -0.17 21.66
CA VAL A 323 11.45 -1.39 22.20
C VAL A 323 11.35 -2.55 21.22
N GLY A 324 12.43 -3.32 21.11
CA GLY A 324 12.37 -4.61 20.43
C GLY A 324 13.45 -4.93 19.40
N PRO A 325 13.94 -3.99 18.59
CA PRO A 325 14.94 -4.28 17.57
C PRO A 325 16.17 -4.98 18.17
N GLY A 326 16.42 -6.24 17.75
CA GLY A 326 17.57 -7.00 18.21
C GLY A 326 17.62 -7.35 19.71
N LEU A 327 16.49 -7.23 20.42
CA LEU A 327 16.43 -7.37 21.89
C LEU A 327 16.70 -8.81 22.38
N GLY A 328 16.33 -9.80 21.59
CA GLY A 328 16.26 -11.21 22.00
C GLY A 328 15.01 -11.50 22.84
N THR A 329 14.73 -12.80 23.02
CA THR A 329 13.55 -13.29 23.76
C THR A 329 13.95 -14.03 25.04
N ASP A 330 15.13 -13.75 25.59
CA ASP A 330 15.57 -14.33 26.87
C ASP A 330 14.62 -13.99 28.01
N LYS A 331 14.60 -14.82 29.07
CA LYS A 331 13.73 -14.60 30.23
C LYS A 331 13.99 -13.30 30.96
N LYS A 332 15.24 -12.80 30.95
CA LYS A 332 15.57 -11.50 31.53
C LYS A 332 14.91 -10.38 30.73
N SER A 333 15.02 -10.43 29.38
CA SER A 333 14.37 -9.46 28.47
C SER A 333 12.86 -9.50 28.60
N GLN A 334 12.25 -10.70 28.74
CA GLN A 334 10.81 -10.84 28.99
C GLN A 334 10.41 -10.17 30.32
N GLY A 335 11.14 -10.44 31.40
CA GLY A 335 10.88 -9.84 32.72
C GLY A 335 11.00 -8.31 32.71
N ALA A 336 12.06 -7.79 32.09
CA ALA A 336 12.30 -6.35 31.97
C ALA A 336 11.22 -5.66 31.10
N LEU A 337 10.79 -6.27 29.99
CA LEU A 337 9.70 -5.77 29.14
C LEU A 337 8.39 -5.70 29.91
N LYS A 338 8.06 -6.73 30.72
CA LYS A 338 6.87 -6.73 31.57
C LYS A 338 6.86 -5.55 32.51
N LEU A 339 7.97 -5.31 33.21
CA LEU A 339 8.12 -4.19 34.14
C LEU A 339 8.04 -2.84 33.43
N LEU A 340 8.65 -2.72 32.23
CA LEU A 340 8.56 -1.52 31.40
C LEU A 340 7.11 -1.17 31.06
N ILE A 341 6.31 -2.15 30.61
CA ILE A 341 4.88 -1.96 30.29
C ILE A 341 4.08 -1.53 31.53
N GLN A 342 4.40 -2.06 32.70
CA GLN A 342 3.73 -1.71 33.95
C GLN A 342 4.08 -0.32 34.47
N ASN A 343 5.29 0.15 34.21
CA ASN A 343 5.85 1.38 34.80
C ASN A 343 5.69 2.61 33.90
N THR A 344 5.21 2.47 32.64
CA THR A 344 5.00 3.61 31.76
C THR A 344 3.54 3.81 31.38
N LYS A 345 3.17 5.10 31.17
CA LYS A 345 1.89 5.49 30.53
C LYS A 345 2.12 6.10 29.15
N LEU A 346 3.38 6.27 28.75
CA LEU A 346 3.74 6.82 27.45
C LEU A 346 3.36 5.83 26.35
N PRO A 347 2.84 6.28 25.21
CA PRO A 347 2.73 5.44 24.02
C PRO A 347 4.10 4.89 23.61
N MET A 348 4.15 3.61 23.27
CA MET A 348 5.37 2.90 22.94
C MET A 348 5.33 2.38 21.51
N VAL A 349 6.48 2.26 20.87
CA VAL A 349 6.64 1.48 19.63
C VAL A 349 7.16 0.10 20.00
N PHE A 350 6.41 -0.95 19.65
CA PHE A 350 6.79 -2.35 19.80
C PHE A 350 7.13 -2.94 18.43
N ASP A 351 8.34 -3.47 18.30
CA ASP A 351 8.80 -4.13 17.07
C ASP A 351 9.51 -5.45 17.38
N ALA A 352 9.68 -6.29 16.38
CA ALA A 352 10.56 -7.45 16.39
C ALA A 352 10.44 -8.32 17.66
N ASP A 353 11.52 -8.45 18.43
CA ASP A 353 11.57 -9.35 19.60
C ASP A 353 10.60 -8.91 20.72
N ALA A 354 10.26 -7.64 20.84
CA ALA A 354 9.22 -7.22 21.80
C ALA A 354 7.83 -7.73 21.39
N ILE A 355 7.52 -7.77 20.10
CA ILE A 355 6.28 -8.39 19.58
C ILE A 355 6.31 -9.90 19.80
N ASN A 356 7.46 -10.56 19.59
CA ASN A 356 7.62 -11.98 19.83
C ASN A 356 7.35 -12.33 21.31
N ILE A 357 7.92 -11.56 22.23
CA ILE A 357 7.70 -11.73 23.69
C ILE A 357 6.21 -11.56 24.02
N LEU A 358 5.52 -10.54 23.47
CA LEU A 358 4.09 -10.35 23.69
C LEU A 358 3.25 -11.46 23.06
N GLY A 359 3.67 -12.05 21.95
CA GLY A 359 3.05 -13.21 21.32
C GLY A 359 3.10 -14.46 22.21
N GLU A 360 4.20 -14.66 22.93
CA GLU A 360 4.36 -15.72 23.95
C GLU A 360 3.59 -15.41 25.23
N ASN A 361 3.41 -14.13 25.58
CA ASN A 361 2.82 -13.66 26.83
C ASN A 361 1.56 -12.80 26.59
N LYS A 362 0.59 -13.33 25.86
CA LYS A 362 -0.61 -12.59 25.39
C LYS A 362 -1.41 -11.93 26.52
N THR A 363 -1.31 -12.45 27.74
CA THR A 363 -1.96 -11.87 28.93
C THR A 363 -1.41 -10.51 29.33
N TRP A 364 -0.27 -10.09 28.79
CA TRP A 364 0.33 -8.77 29.04
C TRP A 364 -0.20 -7.69 28.09
N ILE A 365 -0.75 -8.08 26.93
CA ILE A 365 -1.23 -7.14 25.90
C ILE A 365 -2.28 -6.15 26.44
N PRO A 366 -3.24 -6.53 27.32
CA PRO A 366 -4.19 -5.57 27.90
C PRO A 366 -3.57 -4.47 28.76
N PHE A 367 -2.33 -4.65 29.21
CA PHE A 367 -1.61 -3.66 30.03
C PHE A 367 -0.73 -2.72 29.21
N VAL A 368 -0.58 -2.98 27.89
CA VAL A 368 0.15 -2.07 26.99
C VAL A 368 -0.54 -0.70 26.99
N PRO A 369 0.22 0.40 27.14
CA PRO A 369 -0.35 1.73 27.11
C PRO A 369 -1.17 1.99 25.86
N LYS A 370 -2.34 2.64 26.02
CA LYS A 370 -3.17 3.04 24.88
C LYS A 370 -2.37 3.93 23.92
N ASN A 371 -2.77 3.91 22.64
CA ASN A 371 -2.10 4.64 21.58
C ASN A 371 -0.65 4.16 21.27
N SER A 372 -0.22 3.03 21.84
CA SER A 372 1.04 2.39 21.44
C SER A 372 0.94 1.87 19.99
N ILE A 373 2.10 1.72 19.35
CA ILE A 373 2.24 1.33 17.95
C ILE A 373 2.92 -0.05 17.89
N PHE A 374 2.31 -0.99 17.21
CA PHE A 374 2.89 -2.29 16.88
C PHE A 374 3.31 -2.31 15.42
N THR A 375 4.51 -2.82 15.12
CA THR A 375 5.05 -2.87 13.75
C THR A 375 5.35 -4.30 13.28
N PRO A 376 4.39 -5.25 13.37
CA PRO A 376 4.64 -6.62 12.99
C PRO A 376 4.80 -6.80 11.47
N HIS A 377 5.63 -7.75 11.07
CA HIS A 377 5.48 -8.40 9.78
C HIS A 377 4.42 -9.53 9.88
N PRO A 378 3.92 -10.11 8.77
CA PRO A 378 2.81 -11.07 8.84
C PRO A 378 2.99 -12.24 9.83
N LYS A 379 4.21 -12.80 9.93
CA LYS A 379 4.48 -13.91 10.87
C LYS A 379 4.49 -13.48 12.34
N GLU A 380 4.97 -12.28 12.65
CA GLU A 380 4.89 -11.71 14.01
C GLU A 380 3.45 -11.41 14.39
N PHE A 381 2.66 -10.87 13.45
CA PHE A 381 1.25 -10.62 13.67
C PHE A 381 0.46 -11.91 13.94
N GLU A 382 0.76 -12.96 13.18
CA GLU A 382 0.17 -14.29 13.39
C GLU A 382 0.44 -14.87 14.79
N ARG A 383 1.61 -14.59 15.38
CA ARG A 383 1.89 -14.97 16.78
C ARG A 383 1.00 -14.25 17.77
N LEU A 384 0.65 -12.99 17.50
CA LEU A 384 -0.25 -12.20 18.37
C LEU A 384 -1.70 -12.67 18.28
N VAL A 385 -2.23 -12.87 17.07
CA VAL A 385 -3.67 -13.04 16.84
C VAL A 385 -4.09 -14.44 16.38
N GLY A 386 -3.13 -15.30 16.02
CA GLY A 386 -3.38 -16.60 15.39
C GLY A 386 -3.40 -16.54 13.87
N LYS A 387 -3.48 -17.71 13.22
CA LYS A 387 -3.46 -17.85 11.77
C LYS A 387 -4.66 -17.16 11.12
N SER A 388 -4.42 -16.59 9.95
CA SER A 388 -5.45 -16.02 9.08
C SER A 388 -5.70 -16.96 7.89
N SER A 389 -6.95 -17.01 7.43
CA SER A 389 -7.35 -17.84 6.28
C SER A 389 -6.90 -17.26 4.95
N ASN A 390 -6.80 -15.93 4.87
CA ASN A 390 -6.36 -15.15 3.71
C ASN A 390 -5.96 -13.74 4.15
N ASP A 391 -5.58 -12.88 3.20
CA ASP A 391 -5.12 -11.52 3.51
C ASP A 391 -6.26 -10.59 3.95
N PHE A 392 -7.48 -10.77 3.47
CA PHE A 392 -8.66 -10.04 3.94
C PHE A 392 -8.95 -10.35 5.41
N ASP A 393 -8.98 -11.64 5.81
CA ASP A 393 -9.12 -12.07 7.20
C ASP A 393 -8.00 -11.51 8.09
N ARG A 394 -6.76 -11.45 7.55
CA ARG A 394 -5.63 -10.84 8.26
C ARG A 394 -5.84 -9.35 8.52
N ASN A 395 -6.35 -8.62 7.55
CA ASN A 395 -6.63 -7.19 7.70
C ASN A 395 -7.78 -6.93 8.67
N GLU A 396 -8.84 -7.75 8.65
CA GLU A 396 -9.92 -7.64 9.63
C GLU A 396 -9.44 -7.94 11.06
N LYS A 397 -8.62 -8.97 11.27
CA LYS A 397 -7.96 -9.26 12.55
C LYS A 397 -7.04 -8.11 13.00
N GLN A 398 -6.38 -7.45 12.06
CA GLN A 398 -5.54 -6.27 12.34
C GLN A 398 -6.40 -5.11 12.87
N LYS A 399 -7.51 -4.79 12.21
CA LYS A 399 -8.47 -3.77 12.64
C LYS A 399 -9.11 -4.12 13.99
N GLU A 400 -9.46 -5.39 14.20
CA GLU A 400 -10.03 -5.87 15.45
C GLU A 400 -9.04 -5.75 16.62
N PHE A 401 -7.78 -6.17 16.42
CA PHE A 401 -6.72 -6.05 17.43
C PHE A 401 -6.49 -4.59 17.82
N ALA A 402 -6.40 -3.70 16.82
CA ALA A 402 -6.21 -2.28 17.05
C ALA A 402 -7.35 -1.68 17.89
N ARG A 403 -8.61 -1.95 17.54
CA ARG A 403 -9.79 -1.49 18.30
C ARG A 403 -9.82 -2.05 19.71
N LYS A 404 -9.66 -3.38 19.86
CA LYS A 404 -9.76 -4.09 21.14
C LYS A 404 -8.76 -3.58 22.16
N HIS A 405 -7.53 -3.34 21.74
CA HIS A 405 -6.46 -2.93 22.64
C HIS A 405 -6.25 -1.41 22.67
N GLY A 406 -6.88 -0.64 21.80
CA GLY A 406 -6.73 0.81 21.69
C GLY A 406 -5.32 1.20 21.24
N VAL A 407 -4.75 0.46 20.28
CA VAL A 407 -3.39 0.61 19.76
C VAL A 407 -3.40 0.78 18.25
N TYR A 408 -2.29 1.25 17.69
CA TYR A 408 -2.07 1.28 16.25
C TYR A 408 -1.30 0.02 15.82
N VAL A 409 -1.65 -0.55 14.68
CA VAL A 409 -0.96 -1.72 14.14
C VAL A 409 -0.50 -1.41 12.73
N ILE A 410 0.80 -1.38 12.53
CA ILE A 410 1.45 -1.24 11.23
C ILE A 410 1.83 -2.64 10.74
N LEU A 411 1.03 -3.23 9.87
CA LEU A 411 1.32 -4.53 9.28
C LEU A 411 2.19 -4.33 8.03
N LYS A 412 3.45 -4.73 8.15
CA LYS A 412 4.48 -4.53 7.11
C LYS A 412 4.20 -5.39 5.86
N GLY A 413 4.28 -4.78 4.68
CA GLY A 413 4.08 -5.42 3.38
C GLY A 413 4.31 -4.43 2.24
N ALA A 414 4.10 -4.83 0.98
CA ALA A 414 4.22 -3.94 -0.19
C ALA A 414 3.30 -2.71 -0.05
N HIS A 415 2.03 -2.93 0.30
CA HIS A 415 1.11 -1.89 0.73
C HIS A 415 0.95 -1.96 2.25
N THR A 416 1.99 -1.57 3.00
CA THR A 416 1.95 -1.55 4.48
C THR A 416 0.65 -0.93 4.97
N SER A 417 -0.13 -1.68 5.77
CA SER A 417 -1.40 -1.20 6.31
C SER A 417 -1.26 -0.70 7.75
N ILE A 418 -1.99 0.36 8.08
CA ILE A 418 -2.01 1.01 9.39
C ILE A 418 -3.44 0.94 9.92
N ALA A 419 -3.74 0.00 10.81
CA ALA A 419 -5.02 -0.06 11.49
C ALA A 419 -5.02 0.82 12.74
N CYS A 420 -6.06 1.65 12.87
CA CYS A 420 -6.23 2.60 13.95
C CYS A 420 -7.28 2.13 14.96
N PRO A 421 -7.22 2.59 16.23
CA PRO A 421 -8.21 2.24 17.26
C PRO A 421 -9.65 2.64 16.91
N ASP A 422 -9.85 3.68 16.08
CA ASP A 422 -11.15 4.15 15.61
C ASP A 422 -11.74 3.29 14.47
N GLY A 423 -11.02 2.26 14.05
CA GLY A 423 -11.39 1.36 12.97
C GLY A 423 -11.02 1.86 11.57
N THR A 424 -10.39 3.03 11.46
CA THR A 424 -9.80 3.50 10.18
C THR A 424 -8.60 2.66 9.81
N CYS A 425 -8.39 2.39 8.53
CA CYS A 425 -7.20 1.70 8.01
C CYS A 425 -6.59 2.51 6.86
N TYR A 426 -5.29 2.70 6.89
CA TYR A 426 -4.53 3.37 5.83
C TYR A 426 -3.61 2.38 5.16
N PHE A 427 -3.52 2.42 3.83
CA PHE A 427 -2.61 1.62 3.02
C PHE A 427 -1.57 2.54 2.38
N ASN A 428 -0.32 2.17 2.52
CA ASN A 428 0.80 2.98 2.03
C ASN A 428 1.00 2.82 0.52
N SER A 429 1.32 3.94 -0.16
CA SER A 429 1.61 3.98 -1.59
C SER A 429 3.09 4.01 -1.94
N THR A 430 3.98 4.18 -0.95
CA THR A 430 5.42 4.31 -1.15
C THR A 430 6.16 3.04 -0.75
N GLY A 431 7.35 2.86 -1.27
CA GLY A 431 8.19 1.69 -1.04
C GLY A 431 8.31 0.81 -2.28
N ASN A 432 9.32 -0.04 -2.28
CA ASN A 432 9.67 -0.88 -3.42
C ASN A 432 10.26 -2.22 -2.95
N PRO A 433 10.37 -3.22 -3.86
CA PRO A 433 10.87 -4.55 -3.50
C PRO A 433 12.30 -4.59 -2.93
N GLY A 434 13.17 -3.63 -3.29
CA GLY A 434 14.53 -3.54 -2.75
C GLY A 434 14.57 -3.30 -1.24
N MET A 435 13.47 -2.80 -0.63
CA MET A 435 13.36 -2.63 0.82
C MET A 435 13.21 -3.95 1.60
N ALA A 436 13.05 -5.09 0.91
CA ALA A 436 13.04 -6.42 1.51
C ALA A 436 14.45 -6.85 1.94
N THR A 437 15.10 -6.05 2.77
CA THR A 437 16.47 -6.24 3.27
C THR A 437 16.49 -6.18 4.81
N GLY A 438 17.51 -6.83 5.41
CA GLY A 438 17.68 -6.80 6.87
C GLY A 438 17.91 -5.39 7.39
N GLY A 439 17.24 -5.03 8.51
CA GLY A 439 17.36 -3.72 9.13
C GLY A 439 16.37 -2.66 8.66
N SER A 440 15.62 -2.89 7.56
CA SER A 440 14.61 -1.95 7.08
C SER A 440 13.51 -1.68 8.14
N GLY A 441 13.08 -2.72 8.87
CA GLY A 441 12.15 -2.59 10.01
C GLY A 441 12.73 -1.78 11.17
N ASP A 442 14.02 -1.97 11.49
CA ASP A 442 14.68 -1.22 12.55
C ASP A 442 14.74 0.28 12.23
N VAL A 443 14.96 0.63 10.95
CA VAL A 443 14.87 2.02 10.45
C VAL A 443 13.47 2.58 10.67
N LEU A 444 12.41 1.85 10.32
CA LEU A 444 11.03 2.28 10.55
C LEU A 444 10.75 2.52 12.04
N THR A 445 11.18 1.60 12.91
CA THR A 445 11.03 1.74 14.36
C THR A 445 11.73 3.00 14.89
N GLY A 446 12.94 3.27 14.42
CA GLY A 446 13.66 4.50 14.76
C GLY A 446 12.94 5.76 14.27
N MET A 447 12.42 5.75 13.04
CA MET A 447 11.66 6.88 12.50
C MET A 447 10.39 7.15 13.31
N LEU A 448 9.62 6.11 13.65
CA LEU A 448 8.43 6.24 14.50
C LEU A 448 8.77 6.83 15.87
N LEU A 449 9.82 6.33 16.51
CA LEU A 449 10.32 6.90 17.77
C LEU A 449 10.66 8.38 17.63
N GLY A 450 11.40 8.73 16.57
CA GLY A 450 11.84 10.11 16.33
C GLY A 450 10.68 11.06 16.06
N ILE A 451 9.62 10.60 15.37
CA ILE A 451 8.42 11.40 15.11
C ILE A 451 7.58 11.53 16.38
N LEU A 452 7.36 10.44 17.13
CA LEU A 452 6.64 10.47 18.40
C LEU A 452 7.32 11.38 19.45
N ALA A 453 8.65 11.33 19.55
CA ALA A 453 9.40 12.17 20.49
C ALA A 453 9.14 13.67 20.26
N GLN A 454 8.91 14.09 19.02
CA GLN A 454 8.56 15.47 18.64
C GLN A 454 7.10 15.85 19.00
N GLY A 455 6.36 14.98 19.69
CA GLY A 455 5.00 15.24 20.12
C GLY A 455 3.96 15.15 19.00
N TYR A 456 4.24 14.42 17.92
CA TYR A 456 3.20 14.04 16.95
C TYR A 456 2.19 13.08 17.60
N HIS A 457 0.92 13.25 17.24
CA HIS A 457 -0.08 12.27 17.65
C HIS A 457 0.27 10.90 17.06
N PRO A 458 0.05 9.77 17.78
CA PRO A 458 0.42 8.44 17.30
C PRO A 458 -0.12 8.07 15.92
N LYS A 459 -1.35 8.52 15.58
CA LYS A 459 -1.91 8.36 14.23
C LYS A 459 -1.06 9.04 13.15
N GLU A 460 -0.68 10.30 13.41
CA GLU A 460 0.17 11.08 12.51
C GLU A 460 1.56 10.46 12.39
N ALA A 461 2.10 9.98 13.51
CA ALA A 461 3.39 9.30 13.54
C ALA A 461 3.38 8.02 12.69
N CYS A 462 2.32 7.20 12.77
CA CYS A 462 2.15 6.03 11.92
C CYS A 462 2.10 6.40 10.44
N ILE A 463 1.25 7.35 10.07
CA ILE A 463 1.07 7.79 8.67
C ILE A 463 2.38 8.36 8.11
N LEU A 464 3.00 9.32 8.80
CA LEU A 464 4.24 9.94 8.36
C LEU A 464 5.41 8.96 8.36
N GLY A 465 5.54 8.15 9.42
CA GLY A 465 6.63 7.19 9.57
C GLY A 465 6.63 6.18 8.44
N VAL A 466 5.48 5.57 8.15
CA VAL A 466 5.35 4.57 7.08
C VAL A 466 5.54 5.19 5.71
N PHE A 467 4.89 6.33 5.44
CA PHE A 467 4.98 7.00 4.14
C PHE A 467 6.40 7.49 3.83
N LEU A 468 7.04 8.17 4.80
CA LEU A 468 8.40 8.69 4.63
C LEU A 468 9.45 7.58 4.55
N HIS A 469 9.26 6.47 5.28
CA HIS A 469 10.11 5.30 5.20
C HIS A 469 10.08 4.68 3.80
N GLY A 470 8.88 4.44 3.25
CA GLY A 470 8.73 3.96 1.89
C GLY A 470 9.32 4.93 0.86
N LEU A 471 9.01 6.21 0.96
CA LEU A 471 9.53 7.24 0.05
C LEU A 471 11.06 7.38 0.12
N ALA A 472 11.66 7.21 1.30
CA ALA A 472 13.12 7.15 1.46
C ALA A 472 13.69 5.92 0.75
N GLY A 473 13.00 4.77 0.85
CA GLY A 473 13.32 3.55 0.11
C GLY A 473 13.26 3.75 -1.41
N ASP A 474 12.25 4.48 -1.92
CA ASP A 474 12.12 4.78 -3.35
C ASP A 474 13.26 5.66 -3.86
N TYR A 475 13.65 6.67 -3.09
CA TYR A 475 14.84 7.47 -3.41
C TYR A 475 16.14 6.67 -3.33
N ALA A 476 16.23 5.72 -2.40
CA ALA A 476 17.38 4.84 -2.29
C ALA A 476 17.45 3.89 -3.50
N ALA A 477 16.35 3.26 -3.87
CA ALA A 477 16.28 2.38 -5.05
C ALA A 477 16.61 3.12 -6.34
N SER A 478 16.11 4.35 -6.51
CA SER A 478 16.43 5.20 -7.66
C SER A 478 17.93 5.51 -7.78
N LYS A 479 18.67 5.49 -6.68
CA LYS A 479 20.10 5.80 -6.64
C LYS A 479 20.99 4.57 -6.75
N TRP A 480 20.63 3.46 -6.10
CA TRP A 480 21.49 2.27 -5.95
C TRP A 480 20.95 1.00 -6.61
N GLY A 481 19.71 1.03 -7.14
CA GLY A 481 19.01 -0.16 -7.63
C GLY A 481 18.40 -0.97 -6.48
N TYR A 482 17.62 -2.00 -6.82
CA TYR A 482 16.94 -2.83 -5.83
C TYR A 482 17.88 -3.79 -5.11
N GLU A 483 18.81 -4.40 -5.84
CA GLU A 483 19.72 -5.44 -5.34
C GLU A 483 20.75 -4.90 -4.35
N ALA A 484 21.20 -3.66 -4.55
CA ALA A 484 22.20 -3.01 -3.72
C ALA A 484 21.61 -2.17 -2.57
N LEU A 485 20.28 -2.13 -2.44
CA LEU A 485 19.62 -1.33 -1.43
C LEU A 485 19.77 -1.93 -0.04
N THR A 486 20.32 -1.15 0.89
CA THR A 486 20.51 -1.50 2.29
C THR A 486 19.71 -0.59 3.22
N ALA A 487 19.53 -0.98 4.48
CA ALA A 487 18.87 -0.17 5.49
C ALA A 487 19.55 1.19 5.74
N ASP A 488 20.89 1.26 5.66
CA ASP A 488 21.62 2.52 5.74
C ASP A 488 21.29 3.45 4.57
N ASN A 489 21.10 2.92 3.34
CA ASN A 489 20.69 3.72 2.19
C ASN A 489 19.31 4.34 2.39
N ILE A 490 18.36 3.59 2.96
CA ILE A 490 17.04 4.12 3.34
C ILE A 490 17.21 5.26 4.34
N THR A 491 17.99 5.02 5.38
CA THR A 491 18.29 6.01 6.44
C THR A 491 18.90 7.29 5.87
N ASP A 492 19.76 7.20 4.85
CA ASP A 492 20.39 8.36 4.21
C ASP A 492 19.40 9.21 3.40
N MET A 493 18.32 8.61 2.90
CA MET A 493 17.31 9.29 2.10
C MET A 493 16.16 9.88 2.93
N ILE A 494 16.08 9.66 4.26
CA ILE A 494 15.01 10.20 5.12
C ILE A 494 14.88 11.72 4.96
N GLY A 495 16.00 12.46 5.00
CA GLY A 495 15.98 13.93 4.83
C GLY A 495 15.39 14.36 3.49
N LYS A 496 15.71 13.64 2.40
CA LYS A 496 15.15 13.91 1.06
C LYS A 496 13.64 13.62 1.01
N ALA A 497 13.18 12.58 1.69
CA ALA A 497 11.76 12.26 1.81
C ALA A 497 10.99 13.38 2.54
N PHE A 498 11.50 13.91 3.64
CA PHE A 498 10.93 15.07 4.31
C PHE A 498 10.89 16.31 3.40
N GLN A 499 11.98 16.59 2.66
CA GLN A 499 12.02 17.72 1.72
C GLN A 499 10.91 17.65 0.68
N LYS A 500 10.58 16.46 0.15
CA LYS A 500 9.47 16.28 -0.80
C LYS A 500 8.11 16.73 -0.24
N LEU A 501 7.89 16.52 1.06
CA LEU A 501 6.65 16.95 1.71
C LEU A 501 6.67 18.45 2.07
N THR A 502 7.83 19.03 2.38
CA THR A 502 7.95 20.43 2.84
C THR A 502 8.09 21.46 1.73
N HIS A 503 8.73 21.09 0.60
CA HIS A 503 8.91 22.03 -0.52
C HIS A 503 7.67 22.02 -1.42
N GLN A 504 6.91 23.12 -1.42
CA GLN A 504 6.01 23.43 -2.54
C GLN A 504 6.87 23.73 -3.78
N LYS A 505 6.68 23.01 -4.88
CA LYS A 505 7.10 23.57 -6.16
C LYS A 505 6.34 24.88 -6.36
N LYS A 506 7.08 26.01 -6.50
CA LYS A 506 6.48 27.27 -6.98
C LYS A 506 5.82 26.95 -8.33
N GLY A 507 4.47 26.85 -8.36
CA GLY A 507 3.72 26.61 -9.58
C GLY A 507 2.63 25.54 -9.53
N GLU A 508 2.56 24.68 -8.51
CA GLU A 508 1.38 23.83 -8.29
C GLU A 508 0.39 24.56 -7.41
N ASN A 509 -0.52 25.31 -8.01
CA ASN A 509 -1.75 25.75 -7.36
C ASN A 509 -2.68 24.54 -7.19
N PRO A 510 -3.46 24.47 -6.07
CA PRO A 510 -4.36 23.37 -5.75
C PRO A 510 -5.47 23.18 -6.76
#